data_326c5c3b67798018ebc1d0a11b8b1231
#
_entry.id   326c5c3b67798018ebc1d0a11b8b1231
#
_cell.length_a   1.000
_cell.length_b   1.000
_cell.length_c   1.000
_cell.angle_alpha   90.00
_cell.angle_beta   90.00
_cell.angle_gamma   90.00
#
_symmetry.space_group_name_H-M   'P 1'
#
loop_
_entity.id
_entity.type
_entity.pdbx_description
1 polymer ?
#
loop_
_entity_poly.entity_id
_entity_poly.type
_entity_poly.pdbx_seq_one_letter_code
_entity_poly.pdbx_strand_id
1 'polypeptide(L)'
;MSTKVLWFSRHDMTPDQRAALGDSEITQIDKTIKHASELADEISQCDVLAVVAPVELQKEFLEQAGDKPVITAVNDRILVPTENGESKVQFSFVKWEQVKKIDIVKEDFDIGKYEQDKEEKENIFFSEPSEEDLEAFRHEEEQRDTYEMVSGDCLEDLEDEHEAAAPEVADHEAGTEDRETDGYDAGDDFEDR
;
A
#
# COMPACT_ATOMS: atom_id res chain seq x y z
N MET A 1 16.29 28.40 14.47
CA MET A 1 15.04 28.86 13.81
C MET A 1 14.10 27.65 13.80
N SER A 2 12.85 27.80 14.24
CA SER A 2 11.87 26.72 14.23
C SER A 2 11.28 26.59 12.82
N THR A 3 11.14 25.37 12.31
CA THR A 3 10.50 25.09 11.02
C THR A 3 9.00 25.29 11.14
N LYS A 4 8.40 26.07 10.24
CA LYS A 4 6.97 26.31 10.21
C LYS A 4 6.27 25.29 9.34
N VAL A 5 5.36 24.51 9.92
CA VAL A 5 4.59 23.47 9.23
C VAL A 5 3.14 23.90 9.14
N LEU A 6 2.60 23.96 7.92
CA LEU A 6 1.18 24.12 7.68
C LEU A 6 0.53 22.73 7.67
N TRP A 7 -0.35 22.45 8.63
CA TRP A 7 -1.12 21.21 8.72
C TRP A 7 -2.53 21.41 8.13
N PHE A 8 -2.76 20.93 6.92
CA PHE A 8 -4.07 20.96 6.28
C PHE A 8 -4.78 19.63 6.48
N SER A 9 -5.72 19.59 7.43
CA SER A 9 -6.51 18.40 7.76
C SER A 9 -7.72 18.79 8.61
N ARG A 10 -8.83 18.08 8.43
CA ARG A 10 -10.01 18.17 9.32
C ARG A 10 -9.80 17.46 10.67
N HIS A 11 -8.75 16.70 10.80
CA HIS A 11 -8.41 15.96 12.02
C HIS A 11 -7.21 16.58 12.69
N ASP A 12 -7.22 16.56 14.01
CA ASP A 12 -6.06 16.95 14.79
C ASP A 12 -4.88 16.02 14.51
N MET A 13 -3.69 16.61 14.57
CA MET A 13 -2.46 15.85 14.43
C MET A 13 -2.27 14.97 15.66
N THR A 14 -1.98 13.68 15.45
CA THR A 14 -1.71 12.75 16.54
C THR A 14 -0.39 13.09 17.26
N PRO A 15 -0.21 12.68 18.53
CA PRO A 15 1.05 12.89 19.25
C PRO A 15 2.27 12.33 18.50
N ASP A 16 2.15 11.15 17.87
CA ASP A 16 3.22 10.52 17.11
C ASP A 16 3.58 11.30 15.85
N GLN A 17 2.57 11.80 15.12
CA GLN A 17 2.77 12.67 13.97
C GLN A 17 3.49 13.95 14.36
N ARG A 18 3.09 14.57 15.49
CA ARG A 18 3.73 15.78 16.01
C ARG A 18 5.16 15.51 16.46
N ALA A 19 5.40 14.43 17.18
CA ALA A 19 6.74 14.03 17.64
C ALA A 19 7.70 13.81 16.46
N ALA A 20 7.21 13.24 15.36
CA ALA A 20 8.00 13.00 14.14
C ALA A 20 8.37 14.30 13.39
N LEU A 21 7.71 15.42 13.67
CA LEU A 21 8.07 16.76 13.13
C LEU A 21 9.00 17.56 14.07
N GLY A 22 9.31 17.03 15.23
CA GLY A 22 10.20 17.65 16.21
C GLY A 22 9.68 19.00 16.74
N ASP A 23 10.60 19.96 16.95
CA ASP A 23 10.30 21.29 17.52
C ASP A 23 9.74 22.27 16.46
N SER A 24 8.92 21.76 15.53
CA SER A 24 8.30 22.60 14.51
C SER A 24 7.10 23.39 15.05
N GLU A 25 6.94 24.60 14.55
CA GLU A 25 5.74 25.41 14.77
C GLU A 25 4.65 24.96 13.80
N ILE A 26 3.55 24.40 14.33
CA ILE A 26 2.47 23.82 13.52
C ILE A 26 1.27 24.75 13.52
N THR A 27 0.88 25.18 12.33
CA THR A 27 -0.36 25.94 12.09
C THR A 27 -1.36 25.00 11.42
N GLN A 28 -2.46 24.69 12.12
CA GLN A 28 -3.53 23.86 11.58
C GLN A 28 -4.57 24.67 10.83
N ILE A 29 -5.00 24.14 9.68
CA ILE A 29 -6.14 24.62 8.90
C ILE A 29 -7.11 23.46 8.71
N ASP A 30 -8.30 23.58 9.30
CA ASP A 30 -9.38 22.58 9.30
C ASP A 30 -10.56 22.97 8.39
N LYS A 31 -10.48 24.12 7.72
CA LYS A 31 -11.54 24.61 6.85
C LYS A 31 -11.66 23.82 5.56
N THR A 32 -12.88 23.72 5.04
CA THR A 32 -13.12 23.16 3.71
C THR A 32 -12.82 24.22 2.65
N ILE A 33 -11.96 23.88 1.69
CA ILE A 33 -11.60 24.70 0.55
C ILE A 33 -11.92 23.94 -0.76
N LYS A 34 -12.09 24.68 -1.84
CA LYS A 34 -12.25 24.11 -3.19
C LYS A 34 -10.93 24.05 -3.94
N HIS A 35 -10.08 25.04 -3.74
CA HIS A 35 -8.80 25.20 -4.40
C HIS A 35 -7.70 25.54 -3.40
N ALA A 36 -6.49 25.02 -3.61
CA ALA A 36 -5.33 25.31 -2.76
C ALA A 36 -4.93 26.80 -2.78
N SER A 37 -5.27 27.52 -3.86
CA SER A 37 -5.04 28.96 -3.99
C SER A 37 -5.77 29.82 -2.92
N GLU A 38 -6.81 29.28 -2.29
CA GLU A 38 -7.50 29.95 -1.17
C GLU A 38 -6.62 30.07 0.09
N LEU A 39 -5.48 29.36 0.11
CA LEU A 39 -4.50 29.33 1.21
C LEU A 39 -3.13 29.89 0.76
N ALA A 40 -3.08 30.65 -0.30
CA ALA A 40 -1.82 31.14 -0.86
C ALA A 40 -0.98 31.93 0.17
N ASP A 41 -1.63 32.73 1.02
CA ASP A 41 -0.96 33.53 2.04
C ASP A 41 -0.36 32.64 3.14
N GLU A 42 -1.11 31.65 3.63
CA GLU A 42 -0.66 30.69 4.64
C GLU A 42 0.45 29.79 4.09
N ILE A 43 0.30 29.35 2.84
CA ILE A 43 1.34 28.56 2.12
C ILE A 43 2.62 29.39 1.98
N SER A 44 2.53 30.69 1.71
CA SER A 44 3.70 31.54 1.57
C SER A 44 4.51 31.65 2.87
N GLN A 45 3.86 31.59 4.03
CA GLN A 45 4.43 31.81 5.36
C GLN A 45 4.98 30.52 6.01
N CYS A 46 4.72 29.35 5.46
CA CYS A 46 5.23 28.08 5.98
C CYS A 46 6.49 27.61 5.23
N ASP A 47 7.24 26.71 5.85
CA ASP A 47 8.41 26.05 5.27
C ASP A 47 8.05 24.67 4.70
N VAL A 48 7.07 23.99 5.29
CA VAL A 48 6.62 22.63 4.93
C VAL A 48 5.09 22.60 4.95
N LEU A 49 4.50 21.89 3.97
CA LEU A 49 3.07 21.62 3.92
C LEU A 49 2.81 20.15 4.27
N ALA A 50 2.09 19.90 5.33
CA ALA A 50 1.59 18.57 5.68
C ALA A 50 0.10 18.49 5.30
N VAL A 51 -0.25 17.65 4.32
CA VAL A 51 -1.56 17.69 3.67
C VAL A 51 -2.28 16.36 3.75
N VAL A 52 -3.53 16.39 4.25
CA VAL A 52 -4.47 15.26 4.17
C VAL A 52 -5.72 15.75 3.43
N ALA A 53 -5.77 15.45 2.13
CA ALA A 53 -6.81 15.92 1.23
C ALA A 53 -7.05 14.92 0.08
N PRO A 54 -8.13 15.06 -0.69
CA PRO A 54 -8.30 14.34 -1.95
C PRO A 54 -7.13 14.59 -2.91
N VAL A 55 -6.86 13.61 -3.77
CA VAL A 55 -5.68 13.61 -4.67
C VAL A 55 -5.62 14.85 -5.57
N GLU A 56 -6.77 15.30 -6.08
CA GLU A 56 -6.86 16.51 -6.88
C GLU A 56 -6.37 17.74 -6.12
N LEU A 57 -6.82 17.90 -4.88
CA LEU A 57 -6.44 19.03 -4.03
C LEU A 57 -4.98 18.91 -3.57
N GLN A 58 -4.48 17.69 -3.32
CA GLN A 58 -3.06 17.48 -3.04
C GLN A 58 -2.17 17.91 -4.20
N LYS A 59 -2.60 17.65 -5.46
CA LYS A 59 -1.90 18.13 -6.65
C LYS A 59 -1.85 19.65 -6.71
N GLU A 60 -2.96 20.32 -6.42
CA GLU A 60 -2.99 21.79 -6.38
C GLU A 60 -2.05 22.34 -5.27
N PHE A 61 -2.02 21.71 -4.09
CA PHE A 61 -1.06 22.08 -3.04
C PHE A 61 0.38 21.91 -3.50
N LEU A 62 0.69 20.86 -4.23
CA LEU A 62 2.03 20.62 -4.76
C LEU A 62 2.44 21.70 -5.77
N GLU A 63 1.50 22.15 -6.61
CA GLU A 63 1.72 23.23 -7.58
C GLU A 63 1.90 24.59 -6.88
N GLN A 64 1.10 24.87 -5.84
CA GLN A 64 1.19 26.13 -5.06
C GLN A 64 2.41 26.18 -4.15
N ALA A 65 2.89 25.05 -3.67
CA ALA A 65 4.04 24.96 -2.77
C ALA A 65 5.36 25.38 -3.45
N GLY A 66 5.46 25.24 -4.77
CA GLY A 66 6.70 25.48 -5.51
C GLY A 66 7.81 24.54 -5.02
N ASP A 67 8.89 25.12 -4.49
CA ASP A 67 10.05 24.35 -4.00
C ASP A 67 9.87 23.80 -2.56
N LYS A 68 8.80 24.19 -1.88
CA LYS A 68 8.55 23.75 -0.50
C LYS A 68 8.13 22.28 -0.46
N PRO A 69 8.62 21.49 0.51
CA PRO A 69 8.19 20.11 0.65
C PRO A 69 6.72 19.99 1.03
N VAL A 70 6.00 19.18 0.26
CA VAL A 70 4.64 18.72 0.58
C VAL A 70 4.74 17.31 1.12
N ILE A 71 4.27 17.09 2.35
CA ILE A 71 4.34 15.79 3.03
C ILE A 71 2.94 15.24 3.33
N THR A 72 2.83 13.92 3.37
CA THR A 72 1.62 13.21 3.78
C THR A 72 1.94 12.17 4.83
N ALA A 73 0.98 11.91 5.73
CA ALA A 73 1.13 10.90 6.76
C ALA A 73 0.83 9.50 6.20
N VAL A 74 1.75 8.58 6.38
CA VAL A 74 1.52 7.15 6.15
C VAL A 74 1.03 6.53 7.43
N ASN A 75 -0.13 5.88 7.37
CA ASN A 75 -0.74 5.24 8.51
C ASN A 75 -1.06 3.79 8.18
N ASP A 76 -0.75 2.88 9.10
CA ASP A 76 -1.22 1.50 9.07
C ASP A 76 -2.64 1.40 9.59
N ARG A 77 -3.42 0.56 8.94
CA ARG A 77 -4.77 0.22 9.37
C ARG A 77 -4.73 -1.07 10.18
N ILE A 78 -4.93 -0.96 11.48
CA ILE A 78 -4.98 -2.10 12.39
C ILE A 78 -6.41 -2.36 12.87
N LEU A 79 -6.77 -3.65 13.05
CA LEU A 79 -8.03 -4.07 13.63
C LEU A 79 -7.77 -4.34 15.11
N VAL A 80 -8.39 -3.56 15.97
CA VAL A 80 -8.30 -3.73 17.42
C VAL A 80 -9.58 -4.39 17.91
N PRO A 81 -9.52 -5.55 18.58
CA PRO A 81 -10.69 -6.18 19.18
C PRO A 81 -11.27 -5.28 20.29
N THR A 82 -12.59 -5.13 20.29
CA THR A 82 -13.30 -4.42 21.35
C THR A 82 -13.89 -5.42 22.35
N GLU A 83 -14.18 -4.96 23.55
CA GLU A 83 -14.77 -5.78 24.63
C GLU A 83 -16.09 -6.48 24.23
N ASN A 84 -16.78 -5.93 23.24
CA ASN A 84 -18.05 -6.49 22.74
C ASN A 84 -17.85 -7.56 21.64
N GLY A 85 -16.62 -7.98 21.34
CA GLY A 85 -16.31 -8.96 20.28
C GLY A 85 -16.33 -8.39 18.85
N GLU A 86 -16.56 -7.10 18.70
CA GLU A 86 -16.44 -6.39 17.42
C GLU A 86 -15.01 -5.91 17.23
N SER A 87 -14.56 -5.78 15.97
CA SER A 87 -13.26 -5.20 15.66
C SER A 87 -13.41 -3.74 15.26
N LYS A 88 -12.69 -2.85 15.93
CA LYS A 88 -12.60 -1.43 15.57
C LYS A 88 -11.35 -1.18 14.72
N VAL A 89 -11.54 -0.44 13.64
CA VAL A 89 -10.41 0.04 12.82
C VAL A 89 -9.71 1.17 13.55
N GLN A 90 -8.39 1.02 13.77
CA GLN A 90 -7.52 2.07 14.26
C GLN A 90 -6.43 2.36 13.23
N PHE A 91 -6.08 3.64 13.09
CA PHE A 91 -4.97 4.07 12.25
C PHE A 91 -3.78 4.38 13.14
N SER A 92 -2.65 3.73 12.87
CA SER A 92 -1.38 3.95 13.55
C SER A 92 -0.44 4.69 12.62
N PHE A 93 0.10 5.81 13.06
CA PHE A 93 1.07 6.58 12.29
C PHE A 93 2.37 5.78 12.14
N VAL A 94 2.91 5.74 10.92
CA VAL A 94 4.17 5.06 10.60
C VAL A 94 5.26 6.08 10.33
N LYS A 95 5.03 6.99 9.37
CA LYS A 95 6.02 7.99 8.93
C LYS A 95 5.41 9.12 8.14
N TRP A 96 6.18 10.18 7.94
CA TRP A 96 5.91 11.20 6.93
C TRP A 96 6.57 10.81 5.60
N GLU A 97 5.86 11.00 4.50
CA GLU A 97 6.41 10.85 3.16
C GLU A 97 6.28 12.16 2.38
N GLN A 98 7.34 12.52 1.63
CA GLN A 98 7.30 13.67 0.75
C GLN A 98 6.69 13.28 -0.59
N VAL A 99 5.64 14.01 -0.98
CA VAL A 99 5.02 13.90 -2.30
C VAL A 99 5.87 14.69 -3.30
N LYS A 100 6.37 14.03 -4.33
CA LYS A 100 7.20 14.68 -5.37
C LYS A 100 6.41 15.01 -6.63
N LYS A 101 5.44 14.17 -6.99
CA LYS A 101 4.65 14.30 -8.21
C LYS A 101 3.33 13.57 -8.07
N ILE A 102 2.28 14.16 -8.62
CA ILE A 102 0.96 13.54 -8.74
C ILE A 102 0.51 13.69 -10.19
N ASP A 103 0.41 12.59 -10.90
CA ASP A 103 -0.17 12.56 -12.25
C ASP A 103 -1.59 11.96 -12.16
N ILE A 104 -2.56 12.70 -12.64
CA ILE A 104 -3.96 12.27 -12.69
C ILE A 104 -4.33 12.19 -14.17
N VAL A 105 -4.55 10.96 -14.66
CA VAL A 105 -5.07 10.69 -15.99
C VAL A 105 -6.52 10.25 -15.85
N LYS A 106 -7.43 10.95 -16.49
CA LYS A 106 -8.87 10.61 -16.52
C LYS A 106 -9.33 10.62 -17.97
N GLU A 107 -10.09 9.61 -18.31
CA GLU A 107 -10.76 9.49 -19.61
C GLU A 107 -12.26 9.35 -19.38
N ASP A 108 -13.03 9.82 -20.34
CA ASP A 108 -14.47 9.64 -20.31
C ASP A 108 -14.79 8.14 -20.46
N PHE A 109 -15.58 7.61 -19.53
CA PHE A 109 -15.99 6.23 -19.56
C PHE A 109 -17.37 6.11 -20.21
N ASP A 110 -17.42 5.45 -21.37
CA ASP A 110 -18.66 5.13 -22.09
C ASP A 110 -19.03 3.66 -21.84
N ILE A 111 -20.09 3.44 -21.08
CA ILE A 111 -20.56 2.10 -20.74
C ILE A 111 -21.00 1.31 -21.98
N GLY A 112 -21.62 1.98 -22.98
CA GLY A 112 -22.06 1.31 -24.20
C GLY A 112 -20.90 0.78 -25.03
N LYS A 113 -19.80 1.54 -25.12
CA LYS A 113 -18.59 1.08 -25.78
C LYS A 113 -17.94 -0.08 -25.01
N TYR A 114 -17.88 0.01 -23.69
CA TYR A 114 -17.35 -1.07 -22.85
C TYR A 114 -18.11 -2.38 -23.00
N GLU A 115 -19.44 -2.32 -23.07
CA GLU A 115 -20.30 -3.50 -23.29
C GLU A 115 -20.06 -4.12 -24.68
N GLN A 116 -19.90 -3.30 -25.72
CA GLN A 116 -19.56 -3.77 -27.09
C GLN A 116 -18.17 -4.44 -27.12
N ASP A 117 -17.14 -3.80 -26.54
CA ASP A 117 -15.79 -4.36 -26.47
C ASP A 117 -15.76 -5.67 -25.70
N LYS A 118 -16.63 -5.83 -24.70
CA LYS A 118 -16.76 -7.08 -23.93
C LYS A 118 -17.42 -8.17 -24.76
N GLU A 119 -18.51 -7.87 -25.46
CA GLU A 119 -19.18 -8.82 -26.36
C GLU A 119 -18.27 -9.30 -27.50
N GLU A 120 -17.48 -8.40 -28.10
CA GLU A 120 -16.50 -8.75 -29.11
C GLU A 120 -15.43 -9.71 -28.56
N LYS A 121 -14.91 -9.44 -27.37
CA LYS A 121 -13.90 -10.34 -26.74
C LYS A 121 -14.49 -11.71 -26.40
N GLU A 122 -15.70 -11.77 -25.91
CA GLU A 122 -16.40 -13.02 -25.62
C GLU A 122 -16.65 -13.82 -26.91
N ASN A 123 -17.07 -13.15 -27.99
CA ASN A 123 -17.28 -13.79 -29.28
C ASN A 123 -15.98 -14.35 -29.90
N ILE A 124 -14.85 -13.66 -29.72
CA ILE A 124 -13.54 -14.16 -30.19
C ILE A 124 -13.13 -15.41 -29.40
N PHE A 125 -13.40 -15.43 -28.09
CA PHE A 125 -13.02 -16.57 -27.23
C PHE A 125 -13.88 -17.81 -27.48
N PHE A 126 -15.16 -17.65 -27.87
CA PHE A 126 -16.09 -18.73 -28.19
C PHE A 126 -16.21 -19.03 -29.69
N SER A 127 -15.49 -18.32 -30.56
CA SER A 127 -15.47 -18.65 -31.98
C SER A 127 -14.81 -20.03 -32.17
N GLU A 128 -15.50 -20.87 -32.93
CA GLU A 128 -14.89 -22.15 -33.32
C GLU A 128 -13.58 -21.87 -34.07
N PRO A 129 -12.50 -22.61 -33.75
CA PRO A 129 -11.23 -22.43 -34.45
C PRO A 129 -11.43 -22.58 -35.97
N SER A 130 -10.84 -21.69 -36.73
CA SER A 130 -10.90 -21.75 -38.19
C SER A 130 -10.27 -23.03 -38.71
N GLU A 131 -10.63 -23.44 -39.95
CA GLU A 131 -9.97 -24.61 -40.56
C GLU A 131 -8.45 -24.44 -40.63
N GLU A 132 -7.95 -23.22 -40.78
CA GLU A 132 -6.52 -22.89 -40.77
C GLU A 132 -5.89 -23.12 -39.38
N ASP A 133 -6.60 -22.73 -38.31
CA ASP A 133 -6.13 -22.97 -36.92
C ASP A 133 -6.10 -24.49 -36.61
N LEU A 134 -7.10 -25.24 -37.06
CA LEU A 134 -7.16 -26.67 -36.89
C LEU A 134 -6.06 -27.41 -37.71
N GLU A 135 -5.69 -26.89 -38.89
CA GLU A 135 -4.57 -27.38 -39.65
C GLU A 135 -3.22 -27.09 -38.99
N ALA A 136 -3.07 -25.88 -38.40
CA ALA A 136 -1.87 -25.53 -37.67
C ALA A 136 -1.67 -26.44 -36.44
N PHE A 137 -2.71 -26.68 -35.66
CA PHE A 137 -2.68 -27.59 -34.52
C PHE A 137 -2.30 -29.03 -34.93
N ARG A 138 -2.85 -29.49 -36.04
CA ARG A 138 -2.52 -30.85 -36.55
C ARG A 138 -1.07 -30.97 -36.99
N HIS A 139 -0.52 -29.88 -37.55
CA HIS A 139 0.89 -29.85 -37.97
C HIS A 139 1.86 -29.80 -36.78
N GLU A 140 1.47 -29.12 -35.68
CA GLU A 140 2.25 -29.11 -34.44
C GLU A 140 2.22 -30.48 -33.74
N GLU A 141 1.10 -31.17 -33.77
CA GLU A 141 0.97 -32.52 -33.22
C GLU A 141 1.84 -33.54 -33.98
N GLU A 142 1.84 -33.50 -35.32
CA GLU A 142 2.71 -34.35 -36.15
C GLU A 142 4.20 -34.06 -35.93
N GLN A 143 4.59 -32.83 -35.70
CA GLN A 143 5.98 -32.50 -35.37
C GLN A 143 6.38 -32.97 -33.97
N ARG A 144 5.49 -32.96 -33.01
CA ARG A 144 5.77 -33.43 -31.65
C ARG A 144 5.97 -34.94 -31.60
N ASP A 145 5.15 -35.70 -32.32
CA ASP A 145 5.27 -37.16 -32.40
C ASP A 145 6.58 -37.60 -33.08
N THR A 146 7.10 -36.82 -34.02
CA THR A 146 8.41 -37.07 -34.61
C THR A 146 9.58 -36.78 -33.69
N TYR A 147 9.45 -35.81 -32.78
CA TYR A 147 10.48 -35.51 -31.76
C TYR A 147 10.52 -36.56 -30.65
N GLU A 148 9.39 -37.15 -30.25
CA GLU A 148 9.35 -38.21 -29.24
C GLU A 148 9.96 -39.53 -29.77
N MET A 149 9.85 -39.81 -31.07
CA MET A 149 10.48 -40.98 -31.64
C MET A 149 12.01 -40.92 -31.74
N VAL A 150 12.59 -39.70 -31.77
CA VAL A 150 14.04 -39.53 -31.90
C VAL A 150 14.75 -39.41 -30.54
N SER A 151 14.01 -39.05 -29.48
CA SER A 151 14.59 -38.91 -28.14
C SER A 151 14.51 -40.17 -27.26
N GLY A 152 13.91 -41.23 -27.74
CA GLY A 152 13.71 -42.48 -26.98
C GLY A 152 14.94 -43.37 -26.77
N ASP A 153 16.10 -43.03 -27.37
CA ASP A 153 17.24 -43.93 -27.38
C ASP A 153 18.49 -43.45 -26.63
N CYS A 154 18.36 -42.48 -25.71
CA CYS A 154 19.50 -41.91 -24.95
C CYS A 154 19.29 -41.77 -23.45
N LEU A 155 18.53 -42.64 -22.79
CA LEU A 155 18.42 -42.63 -21.31
C LEU A 155 18.58 -44.03 -20.71
N GLU A 156 19.62 -44.74 -21.12
CA GLU A 156 20.23 -45.81 -20.30
C GLU A 156 21.65 -45.36 -19.98
N ASP A 157 21.93 -45.08 -18.72
CA ASP A 157 23.19 -44.93 -18.00
C ASP A 157 23.32 -43.56 -17.25
N LEU A 158 22.56 -43.37 -16.21
CA LEU A 158 22.92 -42.53 -15.05
C LEU A 158 22.13 -42.98 -13.79
N GLU A 159 22.31 -44.24 -13.39
CA GLU A 159 22.17 -44.64 -12.00
C GLU A 159 23.58 -44.58 -11.40
N ASP A 160 23.85 -43.59 -10.55
CA ASP A 160 24.47 -43.78 -9.26
C ASP A 160 24.88 -42.45 -8.62
N GLU A 161 24.68 -42.41 -7.29
CA GLU A 161 25.33 -41.54 -6.32
C GLU A 161 24.84 -40.09 -6.20
N HIS A 162 23.74 -39.90 -5.45
CA HIS A 162 23.70 -38.80 -4.47
C HIS A 162 22.89 -39.21 -3.22
N GLU A 163 23.61 -39.82 -2.30
CA GLU A 163 23.25 -39.94 -0.89
C GLU A 163 23.32 -38.52 -0.28
N ALA A 164 22.20 -37.81 -0.23
CA ALA A 164 22.09 -36.48 0.32
C ALA A 164 21.79 -36.55 1.81
N ALA A 165 22.73 -36.09 2.59
CA ALA A 165 22.63 -35.88 4.02
C ALA A 165 21.43 -34.98 4.38
N ALA A 166 20.61 -35.43 5.31
CA ALA A 166 19.55 -34.65 5.93
C ALA A 166 20.14 -33.53 6.83
N PRO A 167 19.57 -32.32 6.83
CA PRO A 167 19.98 -31.31 7.79
C PRO A 167 19.40 -31.61 9.18
N GLU A 168 20.28 -31.64 10.17
CA GLU A 168 19.96 -31.69 11.62
C GLU A 168 19.08 -30.50 12.00
N VAL A 169 17.92 -30.79 12.58
CA VAL A 169 17.04 -29.81 13.19
C VAL A 169 17.62 -29.49 14.57
N ALA A 170 18.14 -28.29 14.74
CA ALA A 170 18.56 -27.79 16.05
C ALA A 170 17.32 -27.44 16.89
N ASP A 171 17.11 -28.23 17.95
CA ASP A 171 16.18 -27.93 19.04
C ASP A 171 16.61 -26.65 19.76
N HIS A 172 15.82 -25.58 19.59
CA HIS A 172 15.92 -24.39 20.42
C HIS A 172 14.94 -24.54 21.58
N GLU A 173 15.49 -24.89 22.74
CA GLU A 173 14.81 -24.86 24.04
C GLU A 173 14.33 -23.43 24.34
N ALA A 174 13.02 -23.29 24.52
CA ALA A 174 12.36 -22.06 24.99
C ALA A 174 12.64 -21.90 26.48
N GLY A 175 13.52 -20.97 26.83
CA GLY A 175 13.68 -20.50 28.20
C GLY A 175 12.47 -19.65 28.61
N THR A 176 11.69 -20.17 29.54
CA THR A 176 10.66 -19.43 30.27
C THR A 176 11.37 -18.60 31.36
N GLU A 177 11.46 -17.28 31.13
CA GLU A 177 11.79 -16.36 32.22
C GLU A 177 10.50 -15.84 32.85
N ASP A 178 10.25 -16.30 34.07
CA ASP A 178 9.28 -15.77 35.01
C ASP A 178 9.59 -14.29 35.31
N ARG A 179 8.73 -13.40 34.92
CA ARG A 179 8.81 -11.99 35.30
C ARG A 179 7.73 -11.71 36.33
N GLU A 180 8.22 -11.63 37.58
CA GLU A 180 7.46 -11.21 38.75
C GLU A 180 6.78 -9.85 38.49
N THR A 181 5.49 -9.82 38.75
CA THR A 181 4.68 -8.60 38.74
C THR A 181 4.77 -7.94 40.12
N ASP A 182 5.55 -6.91 40.22
CA ASP A 182 5.48 -6.00 41.37
C ASP A 182 4.24 -5.14 41.27
N GLY A 183 3.37 -5.29 42.25
CA GLY A 183 2.14 -4.55 42.44
C GLY A 183 2.42 -3.10 42.81
N TYR A 184 1.87 -2.19 42.05
CA TYR A 184 1.71 -0.80 42.46
C TYR A 184 0.30 -0.58 43.00
N ASP A 185 0.26 -0.45 44.31
CA ASP A 185 -0.83 0.05 45.12
C ASP A 185 -1.00 1.56 44.83
N ALA A 186 -2.06 1.96 44.18
CA ALA A 186 -2.41 3.34 43.97
C ALA A 186 -3.56 3.72 44.92
N GLY A 187 -3.17 4.35 46.01
CA GLY A 187 -4.09 4.93 46.98
C GLY A 187 -5.04 5.95 46.38
N ASP A 188 -6.27 5.81 46.74
CA ASP A 188 -7.35 6.81 46.72
C ASP A 188 -6.93 8.11 47.41
N ASP A 189 -7.12 9.22 46.76
CA ASP A 189 -7.44 10.51 47.41
C ASP A 189 -8.24 11.38 46.44
N PHE A 190 -9.55 11.24 46.53
CA PHE A 190 -10.55 12.14 45.95
C PHE A 190 -10.97 13.13 47.03
N GLU A 191 -10.42 14.32 47.03
CA GLU A 191 -10.96 15.46 47.79
C GLU A 191 -11.53 16.53 46.88
N ASP A 192 -12.82 16.72 47.11
CA ASP A 192 -13.75 17.79 46.76
C ASP A 192 -13.16 19.21 46.74
N ARG A 193 -13.39 19.92 45.61
CA ARG A 193 -13.80 21.33 45.58
C ARG A 193 -14.22 21.76 44.17
#